data_7775e4405e5c3a6eaf966e9988c79954
#
_entry.id   7775e4405e5c3a6eaf966e9988c79954
#
_cell.length_a   1.000
_cell.length_b   1.000
_cell.length_c   1.000
_cell.angle_alpha   90.00
_cell.angle_beta   90.00
_cell.angle_gamma   90.00
#
_symmetry.space_group_name_H-M   'P 1'
#
loop_
_entity.id
_entity.type
_entity.pdbx_description
1 polymer ?
#
loop_
_entity_poly.entity_id
_entity_poly.type
_entity_poly.pdbx_seq_one_letter_code
_entity_poly.pdbx_strand_id
1 'polypeptide(L)'
;MTDTPRTSAPRGSRRPLAVFDLDNTLADTAHRQRFLERRPKDWDGFFAAAPEDPPLAEGVALAVECAKECEVVYLTGRPERCRADTLDWLAEHGLPEGRVHMRRDDDRRPARRTKLETLRRLARSREIRVLVDDDELVCDDAEREGFTVLRARWAAPSTELKVAQEREGRT
;
A
#
# COMPACT_ATOMS: atom_id res chain seq x y z
N MET A 1 38.31 12.28 41.82
CA MET A 1 37.67 12.57 40.54
C MET A 1 37.23 11.23 39.95
N THR A 2 35.99 10.88 40.20
CA THR A 2 35.39 9.60 39.75
C THR A 2 34.58 9.86 38.49
N ASP A 3 35.10 9.34 37.39
CA ASP A 3 34.48 9.45 36.09
C ASP A 3 33.31 8.44 36.03
N THR A 4 32.10 8.93 36.00
CA THR A 4 30.87 8.11 35.88
C THR A 4 30.64 7.83 34.41
N PRO A 5 30.61 6.55 33.98
CA PRO A 5 30.31 6.24 32.60
C PRO A 5 28.87 6.62 32.27
N ARG A 6 28.69 7.52 31.29
CA ARG A 6 27.39 7.82 30.69
C ARG A 6 26.85 6.54 30.01
N THR A 7 25.91 5.91 30.70
CA THR A 7 25.09 4.86 30.11
C THR A 7 24.25 5.47 28.99
N SER A 8 24.65 5.24 27.76
CA SER A 8 23.81 5.55 26.59
C SER A 8 22.54 4.70 26.68
N ALA A 9 21.41 5.37 26.88
CA ALA A 9 20.10 4.73 26.83
C ALA A 9 19.95 3.98 25.50
N PRO A 10 19.39 2.75 25.49
CA PRO A 10 19.13 2.02 24.25
C PRO A 10 18.25 2.90 23.37
N ARG A 11 18.66 3.09 22.11
CA ARG A 11 17.81 3.73 21.08
C ARG A 11 16.52 2.93 21.06
N GLY A 12 15.45 3.53 21.56
CA GLY A 12 14.14 2.88 21.61
C GLY A 12 13.88 2.22 20.27
N SER A 13 13.67 0.92 20.28
CA SER A 13 13.36 0.13 19.10
C SER A 13 12.12 0.75 18.44
N ARG A 14 12.30 1.35 17.27
CA ARG A 14 11.16 1.91 16.51
C ARG A 14 10.21 0.76 16.22
N ARG A 15 8.90 1.00 16.40
CA ARG A 15 7.87 0.00 16.10
C ARG A 15 8.05 -0.55 14.68
N PRO A 16 7.86 -1.87 14.46
CA PRO A 16 7.93 -2.44 13.12
C PRO A 16 6.85 -1.83 12.22
N LEU A 17 7.00 -1.99 10.91
CA LEU A 17 6.04 -1.52 9.93
C LEU A 17 5.06 -2.65 9.55
N ALA A 18 3.77 -2.31 9.45
CA ALA A 18 2.78 -3.06 8.72
C ALA A 18 2.46 -2.26 7.44
N VAL A 19 2.76 -2.84 6.28
CA VAL A 19 2.61 -2.16 4.98
C VAL A 19 1.37 -2.66 4.29
N PHE A 20 0.46 -1.75 3.92
CA PHE A 20 -0.80 -2.07 3.27
C PHE A 20 -0.89 -1.44 1.88
N ASP A 21 -1.26 -2.24 0.89
CA ASP A 21 -1.80 -1.72 -0.35
C ASP A 21 -3.21 -1.12 -0.14
N LEU A 22 -3.71 -0.36 -1.12
CA LEU A 22 -5.03 0.26 -1.05
C LEU A 22 -6.06 -0.46 -1.93
N ASP A 23 -5.88 -0.41 -3.24
CA ASP A 23 -6.87 -0.88 -4.22
C ASP A 23 -7.08 -2.40 -4.12
N ASN A 24 -8.29 -2.84 -3.86
CA ASN A 24 -8.68 -4.23 -3.58
C ASN A 24 -8.04 -4.86 -2.32
N THR A 25 -7.37 -4.05 -1.52
CA THR A 25 -6.86 -4.44 -0.20
C THR A 25 -7.63 -3.73 0.91
N LEU A 26 -7.75 -2.41 0.84
CA LEU A 26 -8.51 -1.57 1.77
C LEU A 26 -9.74 -0.93 1.11
N ALA A 27 -9.66 -0.63 -0.18
CA ALA A 27 -10.67 0.05 -0.98
C ALA A 27 -11.22 -0.89 -2.07
N ASP A 28 -12.55 -1.00 -2.17
CA ASP A 28 -13.22 -1.77 -3.21
C ASP A 28 -13.27 -0.95 -4.51
N THR A 29 -12.55 -1.40 -5.52
CA THR A 29 -12.47 -0.72 -6.82
C THR A 29 -13.52 -1.17 -7.83
N ALA A 30 -14.44 -2.07 -7.45
CA ALA A 30 -15.36 -2.72 -8.40
C ALA A 30 -16.18 -1.70 -9.21
N HIS A 31 -16.71 -0.65 -8.57
CA HIS A 31 -17.57 0.34 -9.24
C HIS A 31 -16.85 1.15 -10.33
N ARG A 32 -15.53 1.26 -10.27
CA ARG A 32 -14.73 2.03 -11.24
C ARG A 32 -14.03 1.17 -12.30
N GLN A 33 -14.19 -0.15 -12.27
CA GLN A 33 -13.65 -1.03 -13.33
C GLN A 33 -14.20 -0.69 -14.72
N ARG A 34 -15.43 -0.22 -14.82
CA ARG A 34 -16.08 0.25 -16.05
C ARG A 34 -15.23 1.26 -16.86
N PHE A 35 -14.37 2.03 -16.20
CA PHE A 35 -13.47 2.98 -16.87
C PHE A 35 -12.32 2.26 -17.59
N LEU A 36 -11.90 1.09 -17.10
CA LEU A 36 -10.83 0.29 -17.68
C LEU A 36 -11.33 -0.65 -18.80
N GLU A 37 -12.64 -0.90 -18.86
CA GLU A 37 -13.28 -1.68 -19.93
C GLU A 37 -13.40 -0.88 -21.23
N ARG A 38 -13.31 0.44 -21.16
CA ARG A 38 -13.36 1.34 -22.32
C ARG A 38 -12.12 1.20 -23.21
N ARG A 39 -12.25 1.59 -24.47
CA ARG A 39 -11.12 1.68 -25.40
C ARG A 39 -11.13 3.05 -26.12
N PRO A 40 -10.11 3.90 -25.89
CA PRO A 40 -9.02 3.73 -24.92
C PRO A 40 -9.51 3.70 -23.47
N LYS A 41 -8.74 3.11 -22.56
CA LYS A 41 -9.05 3.12 -21.13
C LYS A 41 -9.11 4.54 -20.59
N ASP A 42 -10.12 4.82 -19.79
CA ASP A 42 -10.31 6.12 -19.15
C ASP A 42 -9.64 6.13 -17.76
N TRP A 43 -8.33 6.35 -17.75
CA TRP A 43 -7.56 6.41 -16.51
C TRP A 43 -7.92 7.61 -15.63
N ASP A 44 -8.27 8.74 -16.23
CA ASP A 44 -8.63 9.94 -15.47
C ASP A 44 -9.96 9.72 -14.75
N GLY A 45 -10.96 9.15 -15.43
CA GLY A 45 -12.22 8.76 -14.81
C GLY A 45 -12.03 7.68 -13.74
N PHE A 46 -11.14 6.71 -13.97
CA PHE A 46 -10.83 5.65 -13.00
C PHE A 46 -10.28 6.23 -11.68
N PHE A 47 -9.32 7.14 -11.76
CA PHE A 47 -8.75 7.74 -10.55
C PHE A 47 -9.67 8.79 -9.92
N ALA A 48 -10.42 9.55 -10.72
CA ALA A 48 -11.37 10.54 -10.21
C ALA A 48 -12.50 9.90 -9.39
N ALA A 49 -12.85 8.65 -9.66
CA ALA A 49 -13.87 7.91 -8.92
C ALA A 49 -13.34 7.25 -7.63
N ALA A 50 -12.04 7.28 -7.36
CA ALA A 50 -11.45 6.62 -6.19
C ALA A 50 -11.94 7.15 -4.82
N PRO A 51 -12.28 8.43 -4.66
CA PRO A 51 -12.89 8.91 -3.40
C PRO A 51 -14.19 8.21 -3.01
N GLU A 52 -14.90 7.62 -3.97
CA GLU A 52 -16.18 6.94 -3.76
C GLU A 52 -16.01 5.43 -3.48
N ASP A 53 -14.77 4.92 -3.39
CA ASP A 53 -14.53 3.50 -3.14
C ASP A 53 -15.11 3.09 -1.77
N PRO A 54 -15.96 2.06 -1.69
CA PRO A 54 -16.33 1.49 -0.40
C PRO A 54 -15.10 0.88 0.31
N PRO A 55 -15.00 0.99 1.64
CA PRO A 55 -13.95 0.32 2.38
C PRO A 55 -14.19 -1.20 2.42
N LEU A 56 -13.12 -1.98 2.33
CA LEU A 56 -13.14 -3.42 2.52
C LEU A 56 -12.99 -3.73 4.02
N ALA A 57 -14.04 -4.22 4.65
CA ALA A 57 -14.13 -4.37 6.10
C ALA A 57 -12.98 -5.22 6.69
N GLU A 58 -12.60 -6.31 6.00
CA GLU A 58 -11.52 -7.21 6.42
C GLU A 58 -10.16 -6.48 6.41
N GLY A 59 -9.88 -5.73 5.36
CA GLY A 59 -8.66 -4.97 5.24
C GLY A 59 -8.56 -3.86 6.28
N VAL A 60 -9.64 -3.10 6.48
CA VAL A 60 -9.71 -2.04 7.48
C VAL A 60 -9.51 -2.59 8.89
N ALA A 61 -10.22 -3.68 9.25
CA ALA A 61 -10.08 -4.31 10.55
C ALA A 61 -8.64 -4.81 10.80
N LEU A 62 -8.01 -5.38 9.79
CA LEU A 62 -6.62 -5.84 9.88
C LEU A 62 -5.65 -4.66 10.08
N ALA A 63 -5.84 -3.55 9.36
CA ALA A 63 -4.99 -2.37 9.51
C ALA A 63 -5.11 -1.77 10.92
N VAL A 64 -6.32 -1.68 11.47
CA VAL A 64 -6.58 -1.22 12.84
C VAL A 64 -5.95 -2.16 13.87
N GLU A 65 -6.03 -3.47 13.67
CA GLU A 65 -5.40 -4.45 14.56
C GLU A 65 -3.87 -4.35 14.51
N CYS A 66 -3.27 -4.28 13.31
CA CYS A 66 -1.83 -4.10 13.16
C CYS A 66 -1.32 -2.79 13.81
N ALA A 67 -2.13 -1.74 13.83
CA ALA A 67 -1.75 -0.46 14.42
C ALA A 67 -1.50 -0.53 15.93
N LYS A 68 -1.96 -1.57 16.62
CA LYS A 68 -1.68 -1.78 18.05
C LYS A 68 -0.19 -2.04 18.32
N GLU A 69 0.48 -2.74 17.43
CA GLU A 69 1.88 -3.16 17.60
C GLU A 69 2.84 -2.60 16.54
N CYS A 70 2.31 -2.19 15.39
CA CYS A 70 3.07 -1.68 14.25
C CYS A 70 2.74 -0.22 13.94
N GLU A 71 3.66 0.48 13.29
CA GLU A 71 3.34 1.69 12.53
C GLU A 71 2.77 1.27 11.18
N VAL A 72 1.58 1.74 10.84
CA VAL A 72 0.97 1.43 9.54
C VAL A 72 1.57 2.33 8.47
N VAL A 73 1.86 1.74 7.31
CA VAL A 73 2.36 2.43 6.13
C VAL A 73 1.51 1.98 4.94
N TYR A 74 1.14 2.91 4.09
CA TYR A 74 0.38 2.62 2.87
C TYR A 74 1.29 2.67 1.65
N LEU A 75 1.21 1.66 0.81
CA LEU A 75 2.03 1.50 -0.38
C LEU A 75 1.13 1.19 -1.58
N THR A 76 0.84 2.21 -2.36
CA THR A 76 -0.13 2.11 -3.46
C THR A 76 0.46 2.44 -4.81
N GLY A 77 -0.10 1.83 -5.85
CA GLY A 77 0.17 2.20 -7.24
C GLY A 77 -0.57 3.44 -7.73
N ARG A 78 -1.44 4.04 -6.92
CA ARG A 78 -2.10 5.30 -7.28
C ARG A 78 -1.06 6.40 -7.54
N PRO A 79 -1.24 7.22 -8.58
CA PRO A 79 -0.29 8.30 -8.89
C PRO A 79 -0.32 9.42 -7.85
N GLU A 80 0.80 10.14 -7.72
CA GLU A 80 0.96 11.24 -6.75
C GLU A 80 -0.12 12.34 -6.87
N ARG A 81 -0.64 12.59 -8.07
CA ARG A 81 -1.74 13.55 -8.27
C ARG A 81 -3.02 13.20 -7.51
N CYS A 82 -3.18 11.94 -7.08
CA CYS A 82 -4.32 11.47 -6.29
C CYS A 82 -4.06 11.52 -4.77
N ARG A 83 -2.99 12.16 -4.31
CA ARG A 83 -2.58 12.14 -2.90
C ARG A 83 -3.62 12.74 -1.98
N ALA A 84 -4.16 13.91 -2.30
CA ALA A 84 -5.14 14.59 -1.46
C ALA A 84 -6.37 13.70 -1.25
N ASP A 85 -6.98 13.23 -2.33
CA ASP A 85 -8.15 12.34 -2.29
C ASP A 85 -7.87 11.05 -1.52
N THR A 86 -6.65 10.51 -1.66
CA THR A 86 -6.25 9.27 -0.96
C THR A 86 -6.13 9.50 0.55
N LEU A 87 -5.54 10.61 0.97
CA LEU A 87 -5.42 10.96 2.39
C LEU A 87 -6.80 11.22 3.03
N ASP A 88 -7.65 11.94 2.32
CA ASP A 88 -9.02 12.22 2.77
C ASP A 88 -9.82 10.92 2.91
N TRP A 89 -9.72 10.02 1.94
CA TRP A 89 -10.36 8.71 1.97
C TRP A 89 -9.91 7.86 3.18
N LEU A 90 -8.59 7.80 3.44
CA LEU A 90 -8.04 7.07 4.59
C LEU A 90 -8.58 7.61 5.91
N ALA A 91 -8.64 8.94 6.06
CA ALA A 91 -9.15 9.59 7.25
C ALA A 91 -10.66 9.36 7.43
N GLU A 92 -11.44 9.49 6.37
CA GLU A 92 -12.90 9.31 6.38
C GLU A 92 -13.29 7.89 6.81
N HIS A 93 -12.54 6.88 6.39
CA HIS A 93 -12.81 5.47 6.71
C HIS A 93 -12.10 4.97 7.98
N GLY A 94 -11.54 5.87 8.79
CA GLY A 94 -10.98 5.53 10.10
C GLY A 94 -9.73 4.66 10.04
N LEU A 95 -8.98 4.69 8.94
CA LEU A 95 -7.71 4.00 8.82
C LEU A 95 -6.68 4.63 9.75
N PRO A 96 -5.74 3.84 10.32
CA PRO A 96 -4.67 4.38 11.16
C PRO A 96 -3.85 5.45 10.43
N GLU A 97 -3.42 6.49 11.14
CA GLU A 97 -2.46 7.45 10.60
C GLU A 97 -1.19 6.73 10.15
N GLY A 98 -0.68 7.08 8.96
CA GLY A 98 0.52 6.46 8.43
C GLY A 98 1.03 7.17 7.17
N ARG A 99 2.30 6.92 6.87
CA ARG A 99 2.89 7.46 5.63
C ARG A 99 2.30 6.76 4.42
N VAL A 100 2.01 7.53 3.37
CA VAL A 100 1.52 7.03 2.10
C VAL A 100 2.61 7.15 1.04
N HIS A 101 3.04 6.00 0.51
CA HIS A 101 3.96 5.91 -0.63
C HIS A 101 3.14 5.66 -1.88
N MET A 102 3.22 6.61 -2.80
CA MET A 102 2.46 6.62 -4.05
C MET A 102 3.40 6.49 -5.25
N ARG A 103 2.85 6.11 -6.39
CA ARG A 103 3.57 6.06 -7.65
C ARG A 103 3.82 7.49 -8.15
N ARG A 104 5.00 7.76 -8.67
CA ARG A 104 5.25 9.02 -9.40
C ARG A 104 4.37 9.07 -10.65
N ASP A 105 3.88 10.26 -10.99
CA ASP A 105 2.95 10.42 -12.12
C ASP A 105 3.53 9.99 -13.47
N ASP A 106 4.85 10.07 -13.61
CA ASP A 106 5.61 9.70 -14.82
C ASP A 106 6.10 8.23 -14.79
N ASP A 107 5.97 7.50 -13.69
CA ASP A 107 6.45 6.12 -13.57
C ASP A 107 5.47 5.14 -14.22
N ARG A 108 5.94 4.38 -15.21
CA ARG A 108 5.17 3.37 -15.95
C ARG A 108 5.71 1.95 -15.77
N ARG A 109 6.59 1.76 -14.81
CA ARG A 109 7.10 0.42 -14.50
C ARG A 109 5.99 -0.44 -13.88
N PRO A 110 6.07 -1.79 -14.00
CA PRO A 110 5.13 -2.70 -13.32
C PRO A 110 5.02 -2.41 -11.82
N ALA A 111 3.81 -2.56 -11.25
CA ALA A 111 3.55 -2.29 -9.84
C ALA A 111 4.50 -3.07 -8.92
N ARG A 112 4.74 -4.36 -9.21
CA ARG A 112 5.65 -5.22 -8.43
C ARG A 112 7.06 -4.63 -8.31
N ARG A 113 7.57 -3.96 -9.35
CA ARG A 113 8.91 -3.35 -9.31
C ARG A 113 8.95 -2.10 -8.45
N THR A 114 7.98 -1.19 -8.62
CA THR A 114 7.94 0.06 -7.85
C THR A 114 7.67 -0.19 -6.37
N LYS A 115 6.78 -1.13 -6.06
CA LYS A 115 6.47 -1.51 -4.69
C LYS A 115 7.65 -2.21 -4.01
N LEU A 116 8.31 -3.16 -4.69
CA LEU A 116 9.48 -3.85 -4.15
C LEU A 116 10.64 -2.90 -3.86
N GLU A 117 10.90 -1.93 -4.72
CA GLU A 117 11.90 -0.89 -4.49
C GLU A 117 11.60 -0.09 -3.21
N THR A 118 10.34 0.26 -2.99
CA THR A 118 9.91 0.96 -1.77
C THR A 118 10.05 0.09 -0.53
N LEU A 119 9.66 -1.19 -0.59
CA LEU A 119 9.85 -2.15 0.52
C LEU A 119 11.33 -2.29 0.90
N ARG A 120 12.23 -2.46 -0.07
CA ARG A 120 13.68 -2.52 0.17
C ARG A 120 14.19 -1.25 0.85
N ARG A 121 13.71 -0.08 0.43
CA ARG A 121 14.10 1.20 1.04
C ARG A 121 13.63 1.31 2.49
N LEU A 122 12.40 0.92 2.79
CA LEU A 122 11.85 0.89 4.14
C LEU A 122 12.60 -0.10 5.03
N ALA A 123 12.91 -1.28 4.51
CA ALA A 123 13.59 -2.35 5.23
C ALA A 123 15.04 -1.99 5.65
N ARG A 124 15.66 -0.99 5.03
CA ARG A 124 17.01 -0.52 5.45
C ARG A 124 17.02 0.09 6.86
N SER A 125 15.90 0.61 7.32
CA SER A 125 15.81 1.37 8.58
C SER A 125 14.80 0.82 9.58
N ARG A 126 13.89 -0.04 9.14
CA ARG A 126 12.78 -0.55 9.93
C ARG A 126 12.48 -2.01 9.59
N GLU A 127 12.12 -2.79 10.59
CA GLU A 127 11.54 -4.11 10.36
C GLU A 127 10.19 -3.95 9.64
N ILE A 128 9.97 -4.71 8.57
CA ILE A 128 8.65 -4.88 7.95
C ILE A 128 8.05 -6.15 8.53
N ARG A 129 7.05 -6.00 9.38
CA ARG A 129 6.37 -7.11 10.04
C ARG A 129 5.51 -7.89 9.04
N VAL A 130 4.83 -7.18 8.16
CA VAL A 130 3.95 -7.77 7.15
C VAL A 130 3.72 -6.79 6.01
N LEU A 131 3.63 -7.32 4.79
CA LEU A 131 3.02 -6.68 3.62
C LEU A 131 1.65 -7.30 3.40
N VAL A 132 0.62 -6.46 3.24
CA VAL A 132 -0.74 -6.88 2.87
C VAL A 132 -1.07 -6.30 1.50
N ASP A 133 -1.26 -7.16 0.51
CA ASP A 133 -1.46 -6.76 -0.89
C ASP A 133 -2.33 -7.81 -1.62
N ASP A 134 -3.13 -7.41 -2.59
CA ASP A 134 -3.97 -8.31 -3.39
C ASP A 134 -3.30 -8.77 -4.68
N ASP A 135 -2.25 -8.06 -5.13
CA ASP A 135 -1.54 -8.38 -6.36
C ASP A 135 -0.58 -9.57 -6.15
N GLU A 136 -0.93 -10.71 -6.74
CA GLU A 136 -0.14 -11.94 -6.62
C GLU A 136 1.32 -11.77 -7.06
N LEU A 137 1.59 -10.95 -8.11
CA LEU A 137 2.95 -10.72 -8.58
C LEU A 137 3.77 -9.87 -7.61
N VAL A 138 3.13 -8.89 -6.96
CA VAL A 138 3.75 -8.11 -5.87
C VAL A 138 4.06 -9.03 -4.70
N CYS A 139 3.10 -9.85 -4.30
CA CYS A 139 3.25 -10.81 -3.21
C CYS A 139 4.38 -11.81 -3.47
N ASP A 140 4.41 -12.41 -4.67
CA ASP A 140 5.45 -13.38 -5.05
C ASP A 140 6.84 -12.77 -5.03
N ASP A 141 7.01 -11.57 -5.58
CA ASP A 141 8.30 -10.89 -5.60
C ASP A 141 8.74 -10.48 -4.18
N ALA A 142 7.81 -10.05 -3.34
CA ALA A 142 8.11 -9.71 -1.94
C ALA A 142 8.52 -10.96 -1.12
N GLU A 143 7.83 -12.08 -1.29
CA GLU A 143 8.18 -13.35 -0.63
C GLU A 143 9.55 -13.87 -1.06
N ARG A 144 9.89 -13.78 -2.35
CA ARG A 144 11.24 -14.15 -2.84
C ARG A 144 12.35 -13.32 -2.22
N GLU A 145 12.06 -12.10 -1.80
CA GLU A 145 12.99 -11.21 -1.08
C GLU A 145 12.98 -11.45 0.44
N GLY A 146 12.19 -12.40 0.92
CA GLY A 146 12.13 -12.77 2.34
C GLY A 146 11.16 -11.92 3.18
N PHE A 147 10.31 -11.11 2.57
CA PHE A 147 9.27 -10.40 3.30
C PHE A 147 8.12 -11.33 3.69
N THR A 148 7.57 -11.12 4.88
CA THR A 148 6.32 -11.76 5.29
C THR A 148 5.15 -11.10 4.57
N VAL A 149 4.34 -11.89 3.88
CA VAL A 149 3.22 -11.40 3.05
C VAL A 149 1.91 -12.03 3.51
N LEU A 150 0.88 -11.20 3.60
CA LEU A 150 -0.52 -11.62 3.72
C LEU A 150 -1.26 -11.20 2.45
N ARG A 151 -1.72 -12.18 1.68
CA ARG A 151 -2.46 -11.94 0.42
C ARG A 151 -3.89 -11.54 0.73
N ALA A 152 -4.27 -10.33 0.30
CA ALA A 152 -5.64 -9.84 0.44
C ALA A 152 -6.53 -10.50 -0.62
N ARG A 153 -7.34 -11.47 -0.21
CA ARG A 153 -8.21 -12.24 -1.11
C ARG A 153 -9.70 -12.04 -0.81
N TRP A 154 -10.04 -10.94 -0.19
CA TRP A 154 -11.41 -10.60 0.19
C TRP A 154 -12.14 -9.70 -0.79
N ALA A 155 -11.43 -9.04 -1.71
CA ALA A 155 -12.06 -8.30 -2.80
C ALA A 155 -12.44 -9.21 -3.97
N ALA A 156 -13.44 -8.79 -4.76
CA ALA A 156 -13.76 -9.46 -6.02
C ALA A 156 -12.57 -9.37 -7.00
N PRO A 157 -12.23 -10.45 -7.73
CA PRO A 157 -11.15 -10.42 -8.70
C PRO A 157 -11.39 -9.38 -9.80
N SER A 158 -10.36 -8.58 -10.11
CA SER A 158 -10.38 -7.63 -11.22
C SER A 158 -9.26 -7.94 -12.21
N THR A 159 -9.59 -8.59 -13.32
CA THR A 159 -8.63 -8.94 -14.37
C THR A 159 -8.08 -7.68 -15.06
N GLU A 160 -8.95 -6.71 -15.36
CA GLU A 160 -8.56 -5.48 -16.07
C GLU A 160 -7.56 -4.66 -15.25
N LEU A 161 -7.79 -4.54 -13.94
CA LEU A 161 -6.87 -3.80 -13.07
C LEU A 161 -5.52 -4.52 -12.96
N LYS A 162 -5.50 -5.85 -12.80
CA LYS A 162 -4.26 -6.63 -12.72
C LYS A 162 -3.42 -6.53 -14.00
N VAL A 163 -4.05 -6.60 -15.17
CA VAL A 163 -3.37 -6.39 -16.45
C VAL A 163 -2.77 -4.98 -16.53
N ALA A 164 -3.49 -3.98 -16.08
CA ALA A 164 -3.03 -2.60 -16.08
C ALA A 164 -1.85 -2.37 -15.12
N GLN A 165 -1.86 -3.00 -13.95
CA GLN A 165 -0.76 -2.95 -12.98
C GLN A 165 0.54 -3.51 -13.57
N GLU A 166 0.49 -4.63 -14.25
CA GLU A 166 1.67 -5.29 -14.78
C GLU A 166 2.12 -4.72 -16.14
N ARG A 167 1.20 -4.50 -17.09
CA ARG A 167 1.55 -4.14 -18.46
C ARG A 167 1.64 -2.65 -18.71
N GLU A 168 0.80 -1.86 -18.05
CA GLU A 168 0.68 -0.42 -18.32
C GLU A 168 1.34 0.43 -17.24
N GLY A 169 1.66 -0.14 -16.08
CA GLY A 169 2.27 0.58 -14.96
C GLY A 169 1.44 1.80 -14.52
N ARG A 170 0.11 1.67 -14.48
CA ARG A 170 -0.80 2.80 -14.18
C ARG A 170 -1.27 2.85 -12.74
N THR A 171 -1.21 1.75 -12.05
CA THR A 171 -1.69 1.63 -10.66
C THR A 171 -0.89 0.59 -9.88
#